data_e83c13b8fba44f54db15496fdab7f027
#
_entry.id   e83c13b8fba44f54db15496fdab7f027
#
_cell.length_a   1.000
_cell.length_b   1.000
_cell.length_c   1.000
_cell.angle_alpha   90.00
_cell.angle_beta   90.00
_cell.angle_gamma   90.00
#
_symmetry.space_group_name_H-M   'P 1'
#
loop_
_entity.id
_entity.type
_entity.pdbx_description
1 polymer ?
#
loop_
_entity_poly.entity_id
_entity_poly.type
_entity_poly.pdbx_seq_one_letter_code
_entity_poly.pdbx_strand_id
1 'polypeptide(L)'
;VSGAPNSSTLGSALGFFALTAILIAVAWWWLGAPVELPSLPTAAADKLYCVSYAPFRGSQDPLVEGTRVAPWQIEEDIAFLAKYTGCVRTYSVDDGAESVLASARRHGLKVMHGVWVSSDPEKTRRQVETSIALAKAYPDVMIAMVIGNEVLLRGEMTANDLASILRHIKAQVAVPVTYADVWEFWLRYPDLQNAVDFVTIHILPYWEDFPIPAERAAAHVAAIRAKVAAAMPGKDIVIGEFGWPSAGRMREGARPSPSNQARAVIETLALAQHDKFRLNVIEAFDQPWKRALEGAVGGYWGIFDRGAGGPKFPLAGGTVSDHPYWAAQALAGVIVAALAFVCAFLTGRKNKLSPMLWPRIAVLTLLPAILFGWTLEMAVIDSFSVGSWLRSIAFAAVAAVAPIVCAAACGTGRPLPGFAALLHRAGERRGALDWLLGGTLIALTLFALEAALGLVFDPRYRDIPFAPLTAATIPFLVVVASMQRTGSVRRVAETLAGAVLAASAIYILFNETFANWQAVWFCAAALALAAMLIFTRSSAPDAPGSG
;
A
#
# COMPACT_ATOMS: atom_id res chain seq x y z
N VAL A 1 33.07 44.79 4.35
CA VAL A 1 33.98 43.77 4.87
C VAL A 1 33.13 42.60 5.30
N SER A 2 33.06 41.56 4.45
CA SER A 2 32.38 40.29 4.75
C SER A 2 33.27 39.53 5.72
N GLY A 3 32.96 39.57 7.03
CA GLY A 3 33.64 38.76 8.02
C GLY A 3 33.52 37.29 7.69
N ALA A 4 34.63 36.56 7.65
CA ALA A 4 34.64 35.09 7.55
C ALA A 4 33.82 34.51 8.73
N PRO A 5 33.05 33.44 8.51
CA PRO A 5 32.30 32.81 9.60
C PRO A 5 33.28 32.35 10.69
N ASN A 6 32.94 32.61 11.96
CA ASN A 6 33.75 32.12 13.07
C ASN A 6 33.93 30.60 12.98
N SER A 7 35.17 30.13 13.11
CA SER A 7 35.51 28.68 13.04
C SER A 7 34.66 27.84 14.01
N SER A 8 34.24 28.40 15.14
CA SER A 8 33.35 27.77 16.13
C SER A 8 31.91 27.51 15.58
N THR A 9 31.39 28.40 14.73
CA THR A 9 30.03 28.21 14.13
C THR A 9 30.02 27.13 13.06
N LEU A 10 31.08 27.02 12.27
CA LEU A 10 31.20 25.96 11.28
C LEU A 10 31.38 24.59 11.97
N GLY A 11 32.23 24.52 13.01
CA GLY A 11 32.40 23.29 13.80
C GLY A 11 31.09 22.81 14.43
N SER A 12 30.27 23.72 15.01
CA SER A 12 28.97 23.38 15.55
C SER A 12 27.99 22.88 14.47
N ALA A 13 27.93 23.53 13.30
CA ALA A 13 27.10 23.09 12.17
C ALA A 13 27.45 21.68 11.72
N LEU A 14 28.73 21.40 11.53
CA LEU A 14 29.23 20.08 11.13
C LEU A 14 28.94 19.02 12.19
N GLY A 15 29.11 19.33 13.48
CA GLY A 15 28.82 18.41 14.58
C GLY A 15 27.34 18.02 14.64
N PHE A 16 26.43 18.99 14.57
CA PHE A 16 24.99 18.70 14.55
C PHE A 16 24.53 18.00 13.28
N PHE A 17 25.11 18.34 12.12
CA PHE A 17 24.83 17.62 10.86
C PHE A 17 25.29 16.16 10.95
N ALA A 18 26.54 15.91 11.42
CA ALA A 18 27.06 14.57 11.56
C ALA A 18 26.19 13.72 12.51
N LEU A 19 25.79 14.28 13.65
CA LEU A 19 24.86 13.59 14.57
C LEU A 19 23.52 13.28 13.88
N THR A 20 22.94 14.25 13.16
CA THR A 20 21.68 14.04 12.42
C THR A 20 21.82 12.95 11.38
N ALA A 21 22.91 12.94 10.59
CA ALA A 21 23.18 11.95 9.57
C ALA A 21 23.36 10.53 10.17
N ILE A 22 24.07 10.42 11.28
CA ILE A 22 24.22 9.15 12.01
C ILE A 22 22.88 8.64 12.50
N LEU A 23 22.05 9.49 13.10
CA LEU A 23 20.73 9.10 13.61
C LEU A 23 19.79 8.65 12.46
N ILE A 24 19.83 9.33 11.30
CA ILE A 24 19.08 8.89 10.10
C ILE A 24 19.56 7.51 9.64
N ALA A 25 20.88 7.30 9.55
CA ALA A 25 21.44 6.03 9.13
C ALA A 25 21.10 4.89 10.11
N VAL A 26 21.19 5.15 11.42
CA VAL A 26 20.83 4.16 12.45
C VAL A 26 19.34 3.82 12.42
N ALA A 27 18.46 4.83 12.24
CA ALA A 27 17.03 4.59 12.13
C ALA A 27 16.69 3.68 10.94
N TRP A 28 17.25 3.96 9.76
CA TRP A 28 17.02 3.14 8.58
C TRP A 28 17.70 1.76 8.65
N TRP A 29 18.88 1.67 9.22
CA TRP A 29 19.52 0.38 9.49
C TRP A 29 18.64 -0.50 10.41
N TRP A 30 18.05 0.07 11.45
CA TRP A 30 17.15 -0.63 12.35
C TRP A 30 15.84 -1.05 11.64
N LEU A 31 15.22 -0.15 10.84
CA LEU A 31 14.03 -0.45 10.06
C LEU A 31 14.28 -1.54 9.01
N GLY A 32 15.46 -1.54 8.40
CA GLY A 32 15.88 -2.53 7.40
C GLY A 32 16.41 -3.84 8.00
N ALA A 33 16.45 -3.96 9.34
CA ALA A 33 16.93 -5.18 9.99
C ALA A 33 16.07 -6.39 9.58
N PRO A 34 16.70 -7.56 9.32
CA PRO A 34 15.99 -8.78 8.98
C PRO A 34 15.06 -9.23 10.11
N VAL A 35 13.82 -9.60 9.75
CA VAL A 35 12.82 -10.19 10.64
C VAL A 35 12.86 -11.71 10.51
N GLU A 36 12.94 -12.43 11.62
CA GLU A 36 12.87 -13.89 11.63
C GLU A 36 11.47 -14.38 11.25
N LEU A 37 11.42 -15.39 10.40
CA LEU A 37 10.19 -16.02 9.92
C LEU A 37 9.92 -17.32 10.66
N PRO A 38 8.63 -17.70 10.81
CA PRO A 38 8.26 -19.04 11.24
C PRO A 38 8.91 -20.10 10.33
N SER A 39 9.24 -21.25 10.88
CA SER A 39 9.75 -22.39 10.10
C SER A 39 8.63 -23.36 9.78
N LEU A 40 8.56 -23.83 8.53
CA LEU A 40 7.73 -24.97 8.17
C LEU A 40 8.38 -26.27 8.67
N PRO A 41 7.59 -27.26 9.11
CA PRO A 41 8.11 -28.62 9.27
C PRO A 41 8.74 -29.11 7.97
N THR A 42 9.89 -29.75 8.04
CA THR A 42 10.74 -30.13 6.89
C THR A 42 10.04 -30.96 5.80
N ALA A 43 8.97 -31.68 6.15
CA ALA A 43 8.14 -32.42 5.18
C ALA A 43 7.24 -31.52 4.30
N ALA A 44 7.15 -30.23 4.61
CA ALA A 44 6.32 -29.24 3.90
C ALA A 44 7.03 -28.53 2.76
N ALA A 45 8.31 -28.68 2.68
CA ALA A 45 9.16 -27.89 1.77
C ALA A 45 9.02 -28.29 0.29
N ASP A 46 8.30 -29.38 -0.05
CA ASP A 46 8.45 -29.91 -1.39
C ASP A 46 7.67 -29.13 -2.45
N LYS A 47 6.38 -28.82 -2.24
CA LYS A 47 5.61 -27.93 -3.15
C LYS A 47 4.31 -27.46 -2.50
N LEU A 48 3.86 -26.25 -2.84
CA LEU A 48 2.52 -25.77 -2.53
C LEU A 48 1.48 -26.68 -3.18
N TYR A 49 0.31 -26.86 -2.54
CA TYR A 49 -0.79 -27.57 -3.15
C TYR A 49 -1.24 -26.89 -4.45
N CYS A 50 -1.61 -25.61 -4.36
CA CYS A 50 -2.01 -24.81 -5.52
C CYS A 50 -1.70 -23.33 -5.30
N VAL A 51 -1.51 -22.57 -6.38
CA VAL A 51 -1.34 -21.12 -6.34
C VAL A 51 -2.20 -20.46 -7.42
N SER A 52 -2.85 -19.35 -7.08
CA SER A 52 -3.60 -18.54 -8.03
C SER A 52 -2.67 -17.93 -9.07
N TYR A 53 -3.01 -18.09 -10.34
CA TYR A 53 -2.21 -17.64 -11.46
C TYR A 53 -3.03 -16.78 -12.41
N ALA A 54 -2.60 -15.53 -12.57
CA ALA A 54 -3.02 -14.61 -13.62
C ALA A 54 -1.78 -14.22 -14.43
N PRO A 55 -1.82 -14.33 -15.76
CA PRO A 55 -0.61 -14.26 -16.59
C PRO A 55 -0.15 -12.82 -16.89
N PHE A 56 -0.83 -11.80 -16.37
CA PHE A 56 -0.61 -10.40 -16.72
C PHE A 56 0.70 -9.85 -16.16
N ARG A 57 1.40 -9.05 -16.98
CA ARG A 57 2.69 -8.42 -16.64
C ARG A 57 2.67 -6.92 -16.99
N GLY A 58 3.33 -6.10 -16.17
CA GLY A 58 3.54 -4.67 -16.45
C GLY A 58 2.22 -3.91 -16.64
N SER A 59 1.97 -3.41 -17.85
CA SER A 59 0.76 -2.66 -18.22
C SER A 59 -0.37 -3.53 -18.79
N GLN A 60 -0.22 -4.85 -18.83
CA GLN A 60 -1.31 -5.75 -19.25
C GLN A 60 -2.42 -5.71 -18.20
N ASP A 61 -3.66 -5.50 -18.66
CA ASP A 61 -4.84 -5.39 -17.81
C ASP A 61 -5.98 -6.22 -18.42
N PRO A 62 -6.52 -7.22 -17.71
CA PRO A 62 -7.63 -8.06 -18.21
C PRO A 62 -8.93 -7.30 -18.45
N LEU A 63 -9.08 -6.11 -17.84
CA LEU A 63 -10.27 -5.27 -17.99
C LEU A 63 -10.22 -4.40 -19.25
N VAL A 64 -9.06 -4.27 -19.88
CA VAL A 64 -8.90 -3.57 -21.15
C VAL A 64 -9.19 -4.52 -22.31
N GLU A 65 -10.22 -4.20 -23.08
CA GLU A 65 -10.62 -4.99 -24.24
C GLU A 65 -9.45 -5.16 -25.23
N GLY A 66 -9.23 -6.38 -25.69
CA GLY A 66 -8.14 -6.70 -26.61
C GLY A 66 -6.79 -6.98 -25.96
N THR A 67 -6.68 -6.91 -24.62
CA THR A 67 -5.46 -7.36 -23.93
C THR A 67 -5.21 -8.83 -24.26
N ARG A 68 -4.00 -9.12 -24.76
CA ARG A 68 -3.58 -10.48 -25.11
C ARG A 68 -2.31 -10.84 -24.36
N VAL A 69 -2.29 -12.05 -23.83
CA VAL A 69 -1.09 -12.64 -23.23
C VAL A 69 -0.46 -13.59 -24.25
N ALA A 70 0.84 -13.41 -24.50
CA ALA A 70 1.56 -14.25 -25.45
C ALA A 70 1.76 -15.66 -24.85
N PRO A 71 1.61 -16.74 -25.66
CA PRO A 71 1.78 -18.12 -25.18
C PRO A 71 3.17 -18.38 -24.54
N TRP A 72 4.23 -17.73 -25.04
CA TRP A 72 5.58 -17.88 -24.48
C TRP A 72 5.67 -17.31 -23.04
N GLN A 73 4.93 -16.24 -22.74
CA GLN A 73 4.86 -15.65 -21.40
C GLN A 73 4.24 -16.63 -20.40
N ILE A 74 3.17 -17.31 -20.82
CA ILE A 74 2.51 -18.35 -20.02
C ILE A 74 3.44 -19.54 -19.83
N GLU A 75 4.16 -19.96 -20.89
CA GLU A 75 5.12 -21.06 -20.82
C GLU A 75 6.22 -20.80 -19.80
N GLU A 76 6.82 -19.60 -19.82
CA GLU A 76 7.83 -19.20 -18.83
C GLU A 76 7.29 -19.25 -17.40
N ASP A 77 6.10 -18.69 -17.18
CA ASP A 77 5.48 -18.65 -15.86
C ASP A 77 5.16 -20.06 -15.34
N ILE A 78 4.58 -20.92 -16.18
CA ILE A 78 4.22 -22.29 -15.81
C ILE A 78 5.46 -23.13 -15.55
N ALA A 79 6.49 -23.03 -16.40
CA ALA A 79 7.78 -23.70 -16.18
C ALA A 79 8.46 -23.27 -14.88
N PHE A 80 8.35 -21.97 -14.53
CA PHE A 80 8.82 -21.45 -13.27
C PHE A 80 8.01 -22.02 -12.09
N LEU A 81 6.68 -21.91 -12.14
CA LEU A 81 5.78 -22.33 -11.06
C LEU A 81 5.85 -23.83 -10.80
N ALA A 82 6.11 -24.66 -11.81
CA ALA A 82 6.28 -26.10 -11.67
C ALA A 82 7.37 -26.51 -10.69
N LYS A 83 8.31 -25.63 -10.37
CA LYS A 83 9.36 -25.87 -9.35
C LYS A 83 8.79 -25.76 -7.93
N TYR A 84 7.74 -24.96 -7.72
CA TYR A 84 7.27 -24.54 -6.38
C TYR A 84 5.87 -25.01 -6.03
N THR A 85 5.04 -25.40 -7.00
CA THR A 85 3.66 -25.83 -6.75
C THR A 85 3.29 -27.08 -7.55
N GLY A 86 2.31 -27.84 -7.07
CA GLY A 86 1.72 -28.97 -7.78
C GLY A 86 0.56 -28.58 -8.70
N CYS A 87 -0.02 -27.38 -8.50
CA CYS A 87 -1.22 -26.92 -9.18
C CYS A 87 -1.19 -25.41 -9.39
N VAL A 88 -1.84 -24.92 -10.44
CA VAL A 88 -2.23 -23.52 -10.61
C VAL A 88 -3.74 -23.39 -10.72
N ARG A 89 -4.30 -22.33 -10.12
CA ARG A 89 -5.70 -21.94 -10.27
C ARG A 89 -5.81 -20.75 -11.21
N THR A 90 -6.63 -20.87 -12.26
CA THR A 90 -6.97 -19.79 -13.19
C THR A 90 -8.36 -19.21 -12.90
N TYR A 91 -8.75 -18.14 -13.60
CA TYR A 91 -10.00 -17.42 -13.36
C TYR A 91 -10.91 -17.32 -14.57
N SER A 92 -10.36 -17.32 -15.79
CA SER A 92 -11.09 -17.09 -17.04
C SER A 92 -10.45 -17.85 -18.21
N VAL A 93 -11.25 -18.16 -19.24
CA VAL A 93 -10.71 -18.67 -20.51
C VAL A 93 -9.98 -17.56 -21.28
N ASP A 94 -10.33 -16.30 -21.04
CA ASP A 94 -9.74 -15.14 -21.71
C ASP A 94 -8.26 -14.90 -21.29
N ASP A 95 -7.84 -15.47 -20.16
CA ASP A 95 -6.47 -15.41 -19.64
C ASP A 95 -5.49 -16.38 -20.36
N GLY A 96 -5.85 -16.89 -21.52
CA GLY A 96 -5.03 -17.85 -22.26
C GLY A 96 -5.12 -19.28 -21.73
N ALA A 97 -6.29 -19.71 -21.28
CA ALA A 97 -6.53 -21.00 -20.61
C ALA A 97 -6.00 -22.22 -21.37
N GLU A 98 -6.13 -22.27 -22.72
CA GLU A 98 -5.59 -23.36 -23.51
C GLU A 98 -4.06 -23.43 -23.42
N SER A 99 -3.39 -22.29 -23.51
CA SER A 99 -1.93 -22.21 -23.34
C SER A 99 -1.50 -22.62 -21.94
N VAL A 100 -2.27 -22.26 -20.90
CA VAL A 100 -2.01 -22.69 -19.52
C VAL A 100 -2.12 -24.20 -19.39
N LEU A 101 -3.20 -24.81 -19.90
CA LEU A 101 -3.42 -26.26 -19.85
C LEU A 101 -2.36 -27.04 -20.62
N ALA A 102 -2.02 -26.57 -21.84
CA ALA A 102 -0.97 -27.17 -22.66
C ALA A 102 0.41 -27.07 -21.98
N SER A 103 0.77 -25.93 -21.41
CA SER A 103 2.02 -25.76 -20.67
C SER A 103 2.05 -26.58 -19.39
N ALA A 104 0.95 -26.59 -18.63
CA ALA A 104 0.82 -27.39 -17.41
C ALA A 104 1.03 -28.89 -17.69
N ARG A 105 0.48 -29.41 -18.81
CA ARG A 105 0.71 -30.79 -19.26
C ARG A 105 2.19 -31.08 -19.51
N ARG A 106 2.90 -30.18 -20.19
CA ARG A 106 4.34 -30.34 -20.48
C ARG A 106 5.21 -30.33 -19.20
N HIS A 107 4.83 -29.53 -18.22
CA HIS A 107 5.60 -29.35 -16.98
C HIS A 107 5.09 -30.18 -15.78
N GLY A 108 4.11 -31.06 -16.01
CA GLY A 108 3.58 -31.96 -14.96
C GLY A 108 2.76 -31.25 -13.88
N LEU A 109 2.26 -30.02 -14.14
CA LEU A 109 1.36 -29.31 -13.27
C LEU A 109 -0.09 -29.74 -13.46
N LYS A 110 -0.89 -29.60 -12.41
CA LYS A 110 -2.35 -29.70 -12.45
C LYS A 110 -2.96 -28.29 -12.52
N VAL A 111 -4.23 -28.21 -12.95
CA VAL A 111 -4.94 -26.94 -13.08
C VAL A 111 -6.33 -27.04 -12.44
N MET A 112 -6.62 -26.12 -11.53
CA MET A 112 -7.98 -25.76 -11.14
C MET A 112 -8.46 -24.68 -12.10
N HIS A 113 -9.26 -25.08 -13.10
CA HIS A 113 -9.65 -24.21 -14.20
C HIS A 113 -10.81 -23.30 -13.81
N GLY A 114 -10.58 -21.98 -13.84
CA GLY A 114 -11.60 -20.97 -13.58
C GLY A 114 -12.46 -20.65 -14.81
N VAL A 115 -13.76 -20.54 -14.58
CA VAL A 115 -14.77 -20.13 -15.56
C VAL A 115 -15.37 -18.82 -15.08
N TRP A 116 -15.11 -17.73 -15.79
CA TRP A 116 -15.65 -16.43 -15.40
C TRP A 116 -17.15 -16.36 -15.66
N VAL A 117 -17.91 -16.14 -14.60
CA VAL A 117 -19.37 -15.97 -14.66
C VAL A 117 -19.71 -14.54 -14.26
N SER A 118 -20.54 -13.88 -15.07
CA SER A 118 -20.95 -12.49 -14.87
C SER A 118 -22.42 -12.27 -15.25
N SER A 119 -22.92 -11.06 -15.03
CA SER A 119 -24.26 -10.61 -15.44
C SER A 119 -24.43 -10.54 -16.97
N ASP A 120 -23.35 -10.61 -17.75
CA ASP A 120 -23.37 -10.72 -19.21
C ASP A 120 -23.61 -12.19 -19.63
N PRO A 121 -24.81 -12.54 -20.15
CA PRO A 121 -25.13 -13.93 -20.48
C PRO A 121 -24.31 -14.46 -21.67
N GLU A 122 -23.96 -13.61 -22.64
CA GLU A 122 -23.17 -14.03 -23.81
C GLU A 122 -21.72 -14.34 -23.41
N LYS A 123 -21.13 -13.48 -22.59
CA LYS A 123 -19.80 -13.71 -22.04
C LYS A 123 -19.78 -14.99 -21.20
N THR A 124 -20.75 -15.14 -20.30
CA THR A 124 -20.89 -16.34 -19.47
C THR A 124 -21.05 -17.60 -20.31
N ARG A 125 -21.91 -17.60 -21.35
CA ARG A 125 -22.12 -18.73 -22.26
C ARG A 125 -20.82 -19.14 -22.97
N ARG A 126 -20.10 -18.19 -23.56
CA ARG A 126 -18.80 -18.42 -24.20
C ARG A 126 -17.77 -19.03 -23.24
N GLN A 127 -17.68 -18.49 -22.02
CA GLN A 127 -16.79 -19.03 -20.98
C GLN A 127 -17.13 -20.49 -20.65
N VAL A 128 -18.42 -20.81 -20.48
CA VAL A 128 -18.91 -22.16 -20.16
C VAL A 128 -18.63 -23.15 -21.31
N GLU A 129 -19.01 -22.81 -22.54
CA GLU A 129 -18.85 -23.68 -23.70
C GLU A 129 -17.37 -23.99 -23.97
N THR A 130 -16.51 -22.97 -23.94
CA THR A 130 -15.06 -23.12 -24.10
C THR A 130 -14.47 -24.00 -22.99
N SER A 131 -14.86 -23.77 -21.73
CA SER A 131 -14.35 -24.53 -20.60
C SER A 131 -14.76 -26.00 -20.63
N ILE A 132 -15.99 -26.32 -21.06
CA ILE A 132 -16.44 -27.72 -21.29
C ILE A 132 -15.59 -28.39 -22.36
N ALA A 133 -15.30 -27.70 -23.48
CA ALA A 133 -14.44 -28.23 -24.53
C ALA A 133 -13.01 -28.49 -24.01
N LEU A 134 -12.44 -27.56 -23.25
CA LEU A 134 -11.12 -27.70 -22.63
C LEU A 134 -11.08 -28.84 -21.60
N ALA A 135 -12.13 -29.03 -20.79
CA ALA A 135 -12.20 -30.13 -19.83
C ALA A 135 -12.17 -31.51 -20.54
N LYS A 136 -12.79 -31.62 -21.72
CA LYS A 136 -12.75 -32.84 -22.55
C LYS A 136 -11.38 -33.06 -23.22
N ALA A 137 -10.68 -31.98 -23.58
CA ALA A 137 -9.37 -32.03 -24.24
C ALA A 137 -8.20 -32.27 -23.23
N TYR A 138 -8.33 -31.84 -21.97
CA TYR A 138 -7.29 -31.89 -20.95
C TYR A 138 -7.72 -32.58 -19.64
N PRO A 139 -8.38 -33.76 -19.69
CA PRO A 139 -8.89 -34.43 -18.49
C PRO A 139 -7.77 -34.91 -17.54
N ASP A 140 -6.57 -35.11 -18.06
CA ASP A 140 -5.37 -35.53 -17.33
C ASP A 140 -4.71 -34.38 -16.55
N VAL A 141 -4.98 -33.12 -16.94
CA VAL A 141 -4.40 -31.92 -16.36
C VAL A 141 -5.37 -31.21 -15.43
N MET A 142 -6.63 -31.10 -15.86
CA MET A 142 -7.67 -30.38 -15.12
C MET A 142 -8.17 -31.20 -13.94
N ILE A 143 -7.87 -30.78 -12.71
CA ILE A 143 -8.29 -31.49 -11.48
C ILE A 143 -9.62 -30.99 -10.93
N ALA A 144 -10.06 -29.80 -11.33
CA ALA A 144 -11.37 -29.23 -11.00
C ALA A 144 -11.72 -28.08 -11.95
N MET A 145 -13.02 -27.85 -12.11
CA MET A 145 -13.56 -26.62 -12.69
C MET A 145 -14.17 -25.74 -11.59
N VAL A 146 -13.70 -24.50 -11.51
CA VAL A 146 -14.19 -23.47 -10.58
C VAL A 146 -15.14 -22.55 -11.34
N ILE A 147 -16.44 -22.76 -11.19
CA ILE A 147 -17.47 -22.07 -11.96
C ILE A 147 -17.90 -20.79 -11.23
N GLY A 148 -17.41 -19.66 -11.69
CA GLY A 148 -17.59 -18.37 -11.06
C GLY A 148 -16.60 -18.11 -9.91
N ASN A 149 -16.19 -16.87 -9.81
CA ASN A 149 -15.38 -16.32 -8.74
C ASN A 149 -16.17 -15.18 -8.10
N GLU A 150 -16.60 -15.36 -6.84
CA GLU A 150 -17.30 -14.33 -6.05
C GLU A 150 -18.54 -13.71 -6.76
N VAL A 151 -19.26 -14.55 -7.48
CA VAL A 151 -20.43 -14.12 -8.27
C VAL A 151 -21.51 -13.54 -7.39
N LEU A 152 -21.73 -14.14 -6.22
CA LEU A 152 -22.74 -13.66 -5.25
C LEU A 152 -22.23 -12.45 -4.48
N LEU A 153 -20.96 -12.40 -4.11
CA LEU A 153 -20.33 -11.23 -3.52
C LEU A 153 -20.44 -10.01 -4.45
N ARG A 154 -20.17 -10.20 -5.75
CA ARG A 154 -20.27 -9.14 -6.76
C ARG A 154 -21.71 -8.80 -7.17
N GLY A 155 -22.70 -9.57 -6.70
CA GLY A 155 -24.10 -9.37 -7.03
C GLY A 155 -24.44 -9.59 -8.52
N GLU A 156 -23.67 -10.41 -9.22
CA GLU A 156 -23.80 -10.61 -10.67
C GLU A 156 -25.02 -11.46 -11.07
N MET A 157 -25.45 -12.39 -10.20
CA MET A 157 -26.66 -13.19 -10.40
C MET A 157 -27.22 -13.75 -9.11
N THR A 158 -28.38 -14.39 -9.18
CA THR A 158 -28.98 -15.07 -8.03
C THR A 158 -28.31 -16.43 -7.76
N ALA A 159 -28.41 -16.91 -6.52
CA ALA A 159 -27.89 -18.23 -6.16
C ALA A 159 -28.58 -19.39 -6.94
N ASN A 160 -29.86 -19.23 -7.31
CA ASN A 160 -30.61 -20.20 -8.09
C ASN A 160 -30.12 -20.28 -9.54
N ASP A 161 -29.85 -19.14 -10.18
CA ASP A 161 -29.31 -19.09 -11.53
C ASP A 161 -27.92 -19.68 -11.58
N LEU A 162 -27.06 -19.32 -10.62
CA LEU A 162 -25.74 -19.90 -10.46
C LEU A 162 -25.78 -21.42 -10.26
N ALA A 163 -26.67 -21.93 -9.39
CA ALA A 163 -26.88 -23.35 -9.18
C ALA A 163 -27.31 -24.08 -10.45
N SER A 164 -28.08 -23.42 -11.33
CA SER A 164 -28.50 -23.97 -12.62
C SER A 164 -27.32 -24.12 -13.58
N ILE A 165 -26.44 -23.10 -13.64
CA ILE A 165 -25.20 -23.16 -14.44
C ILE A 165 -24.28 -24.28 -13.91
N LEU A 166 -24.09 -24.39 -12.60
CA LEU A 166 -23.28 -25.42 -11.96
C LEU A 166 -23.76 -26.82 -12.34
N ARG A 167 -25.07 -27.10 -12.19
CA ARG A 167 -25.67 -28.39 -12.57
C ARG A 167 -25.54 -28.68 -14.04
N HIS A 168 -25.73 -27.67 -14.91
CA HIS A 168 -25.61 -27.82 -16.37
C HIS A 168 -24.18 -28.23 -16.76
N ILE A 169 -23.16 -27.63 -16.20
CA ILE A 169 -21.76 -27.96 -16.47
C ILE A 169 -21.42 -29.35 -15.93
N LYS A 170 -21.80 -29.60 -14.67
CA LYS A 170 -21.54 -30.88 -13.98
C LYS A 170 -22.09 -32.08 -14.74
N ALA A 171 -23.21 -31.93 -15.43
CA ALA A 171 -23.79 -32.99 -16.29
C ALA A 171 -22.99 -33.29 -17.58
N GLN A 172 -22.03 -32.43 -17.96
CA GLN A 172 -21.31 -32.50 -19.24
C GLN A 172 -19.82 -32.82 -19.12
N VAL A 173 -19.27 -32.78 -17.93
CA VAL A 173 -17.84 -32.96 -17.65
C VAL A 173 -17.60 -34.09 -16.63
N ALA A 174 -16.46 -34.77 -16.75
CA ALA A 174 -16.04 -35.80 -15.81
C ALA A 174 -15.18 -35.25 -14.66
N VAL A 175 -14.64 -34.03 -14.82
CA VAL A 175 -13.82 -33.39 -13.79
C VAL A 175 -14.71 -32.80 -12.69
N PRO A 176 -14.28 -32.82 -11.42
CA PRO A 176 -15.04 -32.23 -10.31
C PRO A 176 -15.36 -30.75 -10.53
N VAL A 177 -16.58 -30.34 -10.15
CA VAL A 177 -17.10 -28.98 -10.30
C VAL A 177 -17.28 -28.34 -8.93
N THR A 178 -16.83 -27.10 -8.80
CA THR A 178 -17.03 -26.28 -7.60
C THR A 178 -17.38 -24.83 -7.98
N TYR A 179 -17.80 -24.07 -6.99
CA TYR A 179 -17.96 -22.62 -7.03
C TYR A 179 -17.06 -22.00 -5.97
N ALA A 180 -16.51 -20.83 -6.21
CA ALA A 180 -15.62 -20.14 -5.29
C ALA A 180 -16.19 -18.78 -4.87
N ASP A 181 -16.36 -18.57 -3.57
CA ASP A 181 -16.81 -17.29 -3.00
C ASP A 181 -16.27 -17.12 -1.57
N VAL A 182 -16.39 -15.92 -1.02
CA VAL A 182 -16.10 -15.67 0.38
C VAL A 182 -17.01 -16.53 1.27
N TRP A 183 -16.49 -16.94 2.41
CA TRP A 183 -17.12 -17.94 3.27
C TRP A 183 -18.52 -17.56 3.75
N GLU A 184 -18.82 -16.25 3.90
CA GLU A 184 -20.14 -15.74 4.30
C GLU A 184 -21.23 -16.07 3.29
N PHE A 185 -20.92 -16.01 1.99
CA PHE A 185 -21.92 -16.32 0.95
C PHE A 185 -22.26 -17.81 0.91
N TRP A 186 -21.31 -18.69 1.21
CA TRP A 186 -21.58 -20.10 1.38
C TRP A 186 -22.51 -20.37 2.57
N LEU A 187 -22.32 -19.66 3.69
CA LEU A 187 -23.22 -19.77 4.85
C LEU A 187 -24.59 -19.13 4.61
N ARG A 188 -24.65 -18.10 3.79
CA ARG A 188 -25.91 -17.41 3.40
C ARG A 188 -26.75 -18.25 2.43
N TYR A 189 -26.10 -19.02 1.56
CA TYR A 189 -26.75 -19.84 0.52
C TYR A 189 -26.31 -21.31 0.61
N PRO A 190 -26.59 -22.03 1.72
CA PRO A 190 -26.06 -23.34 1.98
C PRO A 190 -26.52 -24.42 0.96
N ASP A 191 -27.67 -24.21 0.31
CA ASP A 191 -28.22 -25.13 -0.70
C ASP A 191 -27.34 -25.26 -1.96
N LEU A 192 -26.46 -24.28 -2.22
CA LEU A 192 -25.49 -24.35 -3.32
C LEU A 192 -24.54 -25.55 -3.20
N GLN A 193 -24.30 -26.06 -1.97
CA GLN A 193 -23.49 -27.26 -1.78
C GLN A 193 -24.02 -28.48 -2.55
N ASN A 194 -25.32 -28.53 -2.87
CA ASN A 194 -25.93 -29.62 -3.62
C ASN A 194 -25.62 -29.55 -5.13
N ALA A 195 -25.19 -28.40 -5.62
CA ALA A 195 -24.83 -28.20 -7.04
C ALA A 195 -23.35 -28.45 -7.34
N VAL A 196 -22.52 -28.65 -6.31
CA VAL A 196 -21.06 -28.80 -6.44
C VAL A 196 -20.58 -30.15 -5.90
N ASP A 197 -19.38 -30.58 -6.30
CA ASP A 197 -18.73 -31.78 -5.79
C ASP A 197 -18.04 -31.51 -4.45
N PHE A 198 -17.43 -30.35 -4.31
CA PHE A 198 -16.81 -29.85 -3.08
C PHE A 198 -17.02 -28.34 -2.94
N VAL A 199 -16.88 -27.82 -1.73
CA VAL A 199 -17.05 -26.40 -1.44
C VAL A 199 -15.70 -25.68 -1.53
N THR A 200 -15.65 -24.53 -2.19
CA THR A 200 -14.45 -23.71 -2.28
C THR A 200 -14.70 -22.34 -1.67
N ILE A 201 -14.03 -22.06 -0.56
CA ILE A 201 -14.19 -20.80 0.20
C ILE A 201 -12.98 -19.91 0.07
N HIS A 202 -13.21 -18.60 0.04
CA HIS A 202 -12.16 -17.59 0.18
C HIS A 202 -12.11 -17.12 1.64
N ILE A 203 -10.91 -17.05 2.19
CA ILE A 203 -10.63 -16.51 3.52
C ILE A 203 -9.45 -15.57 3.37
N LEU A 204 -9.72 -14.28 3.35
CA LEU A 204 -8.73 -13.23 3.15
C LEU A 204 -8.69 -12.32 4.39
N PRO A 205 -7.90 -12.67 5.42
CA PRO A 205 -7.94 -11.98 6.73
C PRO A 205 -7.70 -10.48 6.65
N TYR A 206 -6.93 -10.02 5.67
CA TYR A 206 -6.73 -8.60 5.41
C TYR A 206 -8.01 -7.90 4.89
N TRP A 207 -8.83 -8.60 4.07
CA TRP A 207 -10.04 -8.04 3.45
C TRP A 207 -11.33 -8.28 4.23
N GLU A 208 -11.27 -8.99 5.35
CA GLU A 208 -12.44 -9.16 6.24
C GLU A 208 -13.08 -7.80 6.59
N ASP A 209 -14.36 -7.77 6.92
CA ASP A 209 -15.04 -6.56 7.40
C ASP A 209 -14.39 -6.03 8.68
N PHE A 210 -13.90 -6.95 9.52
CA PHE A 210 -13.02 -6.66 10.66
C PHE A 210 -11.64 -7.25 10.37
N PRO A 211 -10.71 -6.47 9.81
CA PRO A 211 -9.40 -6.97 9.39
C PRO A 211 -8.62 -7.67 10.51
N ILE A 212 -8.06 -8.83 10.22
CA ILE A 212 -7.35 -9.65 11.18
C ILE A 212 -5.85 -9.41 11.02
N PRO A 213 -5.09 -9.11 12.10
CA PRO A 213 -3.63 -8.99 12.04
C PRO A 213 -2.96 -10.29 11.57
N ALA A 214 -1.79 -10.17 10.92
CA ALA A 214 -1.07 -11.30 10.32
C ALA A 214 -0.77 -12.42 11.33
N GLU A 215 -0.45 -12.06 12.58
CA GLU A 215 -0.18 -12.99 13.68
C GLU A 215 -1.37 -13.88 14.07
N ARG A 216 -2.56 -13.51 13.65
CA ARG A 216 -3.81 -14.23 13.91
C ARG A 216 -4.44 -14.82 12.65
N ALA A 217 -3.81 -14.64 11.49
CA ALA A 217 -4.37 -15.05 10.21
C ALA A 217 -4.63 -16.57 10.15
N ALA A 218 -3.67 -17.41 10.53
CA ALA A 218 -3.80 -18.86 10.52
C ALA A 218 -4.90 -19.34 11.48
N ALA A 219 -4.99 -18.77 12.69
CA ALA A 219 -6.04 -19.11 13.66
C ALA A 219 -7.44 -18.70 13.16
N HIS A 220 -7.54 -17.55 12.47
CA HIS A 220 -8.79 -17.14 11.82
C HIS A 220 -9.21 -18.10 10.71
N VAL A 221 -8.27 -18.53 9.86
CA VAL A 221 -8.51 -19.55 8.83
C VAL A 221 -9.04 -20.85 9.44
N ALA A 222 -8.44 -21.33 10.53
CA ALA A 222 -8.91 -22.53 11.24
C ALA A 222 -10.35 -22.36 11.74
N ALA A 223 -10.66 -21.23 12.38
CA ALA A 223 -11.99 -20.94 12.93
C ALA A 223 -13.07 -20.86 11.84
N ILE A 224 -12.79 -20.13 10.75
CA ILE A 224 -13.73 -20.00 9.63
C ILE A 224 -13.96 -21.36 8.94
N ARG A 225 -12.88 -22.11 8.67
CA ARG A 225 -13.00 -23.45 8.08
C ARG A 225 -13.85 -24.39 8.94
N ALA A 226 -13.64 -24.39 10.25
CA ALA A 226 -14.44 -25.17 11.20
C ALA A 226 -15.92 -24.74 11.17
N LYS A 227 -16.20 -23.44 11.11
CA LYS A 227 -17.56 -22.88 11.01
C LYS A 227 -18.28 -23.36 9.75
N VAL A 228 -17.62 -23.31 8.60
CA VAL A 228 -18.17 -23.77 7.32
C VAL A 228 -18.36 -25.30 7.33
N ALA A 229 -17.40 -26.06 7.86
CA ALA A 229 -17.50 -27.53 7.97
C ALA A 229 -18.68 -27.95 8.84
N ALA A 230 -18.94 -27.24 9.94
CA ALA A 230 -20.11 -27.50 10.78
C ALA A 230 -21.45 -27.21 10.09
N ALA A 231 -21.48 -26.19 9.20
CA ALA A 231 -22.67 -25.83 8.44
C ALA A 231 -22.92 -26.76 7.23
N MET A 232 -21.89 -27.45 6.73
CA MET A 232 -21.95 -28.31 5.54
C MET A 232 -21.35 -29.70 5.82
N PRO A 233 -21.99 -30.48 6.68
CA PRO A 233 -21.45 -31.79 7.10
C PRO A 233 -21.29 -32.73 5.91
N GLY A 234 -20.14 -33.42 5.83
CA GLY A 234 -19.82 -34.39 4.79
C GLY A 234 -19.32 -33.76 3.46
N LYS A 235 -19.30 -32.45 3.33
CA LYS A 235 -18.66 -31.79 2.18
C LYS A 235 -17.18 -31.59 2.42
N ASP A 236 -16.38 -31.93 1.42
CA ASP A 236 -14.98 -31.55 1.39
C ASP A 236 -14.84 -30.05 1.12
N ILE A 237 -13.98 -29.37 1.90
CA ILE A 237 -13.80 -27.93 1.85
C ILE A 237 -12.38 -27.60 1.43
N VAL A 238 -12.27 -26.85 0.34
CA VAL A 238 -11.01 -26.32 -0.20
C VAL A 238 -10.95 -24.81 0.11
N ILE A 239 -9.83 -24.33 0.59
CA ILE A 239 -9.58 -22.90 0.64
C ILE A 239 -9.13 -22.47 -0.74
N GLY A 240 -10.00 -21.76 -1.46
CA GLY A 240 -9.79 -21.31 -2.84
C GLY A 240 -8.92 -20.07 -2.94
N GLU A 241 -8.97 -19.20 -1.94
CA GLU A 241 -8.06 -18.06 -1.83
C GLU A 241 -7.70 -17.83 -0.38
N PHE A 242 -6.41 -17.80 -0.12
CA PHE A 242 -5.79 -17.31 1.08
C PHE A 242 -4.48 -16.62 0.71
N GLY A 243 -4.22 -15.47 1.29
CA GLY A 243 -2.99 -14.73 1.08
C GLY A 243 -2.88 -13.50 1.98
N TRP A 244 -1.79 -12.77 1.80
CA TRP A 244 -1.51 -11.54 2.52
C TRP A 244 -0.73 -10.58 1.62
N PRO A 245 -1.03 -9.26 1.63
CA PRO A 245 -0.28 -8.30 0.81
C PRO A 245 1.09 -7.98 1.42
N SER A 246 2.10 -7.81 0.57
CA SER A 246 3.46 -7.45 1.00
C SER A 246 3.71 -5.95 1.10
N ALA A 247 2.83 -5.11 0.53
CA ALA A 247 2.95 -3.65 0.55
C ALA A 247 1.58 -2.98 0.40
N GLY A 248 1.52 -1.67 0.69
CA GLY A 248 0.33 -0.85 0.63
C GLY A 248 -0.16 -0.40 2.01
N ARG A 249 -1.40 0.10 2.07
CA ARG A 249 -1.98 0.65 3.29
C ARG A 249 -2.33 -0.41 4.34
N MET A 250 -2.28 -0.02 5.60
CA MET A 250 -2.93 -0.79 6.67
C MET A 250 -4.46 -0.67 6.62
N ARG A 251 -5.14 -1.74 7.07
CA ARG A 251 -6.55 -1.72 7.44
C ARG A 251 -6.64 -2.13 8.91
N GLU A 252 -7.06 -1.24 9.77
CA GLU A 252 -7.03 -1.44 11.23
C GLU A 252 -5.69 -2.06 11.69
N GLY A 253 -5.68 -3.25 12.32
CA GLY A 253 -4.47 -3.95 12.74
C GLY A 253 -3.79 -4.80 11.65
N ALA A 254 -4.39 -4.92 10.46
CA ALA A 254 -3.86 -5.71 9.35
C ALA A 254 -2.82 -4.90 8.56
N ARG A 255 -1.54 -5.14 8.83
CA ARG A 255 -0.41 -4.44 8.21
C ARG A 255 0.16 -5.23 7.04
N PRO A 256 0.14 -4.70 5.79
CA PRO A 256 0.94 -5.22 4.69
C PRO A 256 2.43 -5.02 4.96
N SER A 257 3.21 -6.09 4.82
CA SER A 257 4.67 -6.03 4.79
C SER A 257 5.23 -7.36 4.30
N PRO A 258 6.48 -7.42 3.80
CA PRO A 258 7.14 -8.68 3.44
C PRO A 258 7.15 -9.71 4.57
N SER A 259 7.45 -9.29 5.81
CA SER A 259 7.48 -10.19 6.97
C SER A 259 6.10 -10.72 7.35
N ASN A 260 5.06 -9.89 7.28
CA ASN A 260 3.69 -10.30 7.57
C ASN A 260 3.10 -11.18 6.46
N GLN A 261 3.42 -10.92 5.19
CA GLN A 261 3.08 -11.82 4.08
C GLN A 261 3.69 -13.21 4.31
N ALA A 262 5.00 -13.24 4.58
CA ALA A 262 5.71 -14.48 4.84
C ALA A 262 5.11 -15.25 6.02
N ARG A 263 4.89 -14.58 7.16
CA ARG A 263 4.31 -15.17 8.36
C ARG A 263 2.94 -15.77 8.09
N ALA A 264 2.01 -14.97 7.55
CA ALA A 264 0.64 -15.41 7.28
C ALA A 264 0.61 -16.63 6.36
N VAL A 265 1.42 -16.63 5.29
CA VAL A 265 1.50 -17.74 4.34
C VAL A 265 2.13 -18.97 5.00
N ILE A 266 3.27 -18.86 5.67
CA ILE A 266 3.98 -19.99 6.28
C ILE A 266 3.14 -20.63 7.39
N GLU A 267 2.57 -19.85 8.31
CA GLU A 267 1.75 -20.38 9.41
C GLU A 267 0.48 -21.07 8.90
N THR A 268 -0.15 -20.52 7.85
CA THR A 268 -1.35 -21.15 7.26
C THR A 268 -1.01 -22.40 6.45
N LEU A 269 0.14 -22.45 5.78
CA LEU A 269 0.64 -23.68 5.15
C LEU A 269 0.92 -24.76 6.18
N ALA A 270 1.53 -24.44 7.32
CA ALA A 270 1.77 -25.36 8.41
C ALA A 270 0.45 -25.92 8.98
N LEU A 271 -0.56 -25.05 9.16
CA LEU A 271 -1.90 -25.43 9.57
C LEU A 271 -2.55 -26.38 8.54
N ALA A 272 -2.46 -26.04 7.23
CA ALA A 272 -3.05 -26.85 6.17
C ALA A 272 -2.47 -28.27 6.12
N GLN A 273 -1.20 -28.42 6.42
CA GLN A 273 -0.54 -29.74 6.53
C GLN A 273 -0.97 -30.50 7.77
N HIS A 274 -0.97 -29.84 8.92
CA HIS A 274 -1.37 -30.46 10.18
C HIS A 274 -2.83 -30.99 10.10
N ASP A 275 -3.74 -30.15 9.61
CA ASP A 275 -5.17 -30.46 9.54
C ASP A 275 -5.59 -31.14 8.22
N LYS A 276 -4.63 -31.37 7.32
CA LYS A 276 -4.80 -32.11 6.04
C LYS A 276 -5.89 -31.52 5.15
N PHE A 277 -5.93 -30.19 4.97
CA PHE A 277 -6.84 -29.55 4.03
C PHE A 277 -6.09 -28.93 2.84
N ARG A 278 -6.82 -28.77 1.75
CA ARG A 278 -6.29 -28.19 0.51
C ARG A 278 -6.34 -26.67 0.58
N LEU A 279 -5.19 -26.04 0.30
CA LEU A 279 -5.01 -24.59 0.35
C LEU A 279 -4.46 -24.08 -0.98
N ASN A 280 -5.18 -23.17 -1.64
CA ASN A 280 -4.68 -22.39 -2.75
C ASN A 280 -4.23 -21.01 -2.25
N VAL A 281 -2.97 -20.65 -2.51
CA VAL A 281 -2.41 -19.36 -2.10
C VAL A 281 -2.66 -18.31 -3.18
N ILE A 282 -3.24 -17.19 -2.84
CA ILE A 282 -3.34 -16.02 -3.72
C ILE A 282 -2.21 -15.04 -3.38
N GLU A 283 -1.29 -14.69 -4.33
CA GLU A 283 -1.25 -15.22 -5.67
C GLU A 283 0.20 -15.48 -6.12
N ALA A 284 0.40 -16.07 -7.29
CA ALA A 284 1.74 -16.41 -7.77
C ALA A 284 2.62 -15.17 -7.91
N PHE A 285 2.17 -14.18 -8.66
CA PHE A 285 2.92 -12.97 -8.97
C PHE A 285 2.10 -11.72 -8.71
N ASP A 286 2.76 -10.62 -8.38
CA ASP A 286 2.12 -9.32 -8.26
C ASP A 286 1.33 -8.96 -9.53
N GLN A 287 0.14 -8.38 -9.32
CA GLN A 287 -0.78 -7.99 -10.39
C GLN A 287 -0.98 -6.47 -10.40
N PRO A 288 -0.15 -5.70 -11.12
CA PRO A 288 -0.19 -4.24 -11.10
C PRO A 288 -1.55 -3.63 -11.46
N TRP A 289 -2.31 -4.29 -12.35
CA TRP A 289 -3.63 -3.82 -12.80
C TRP A 289 -4.66 -3.73 -11.66
N LYS A 290 -4.56 -4.59 -10.63
CA LYS A 290 -5.46 -4.56 -9.48
C LYS A 290 -5.36 -3.27 -8.66
N ARG A 291 -4.25 -2.53 -8.75
CA ARG A 291 -4.07 -1.27 -8.03
C ARG A 291 -5.13 -0.21 -8.38
N ALA A 292 -5.66 -0.25 -9.60
CA ALA A 292 -6.71 0.67 -10.03
C ALA A 292 -8.05 0.43 -9.32
N LEU A 293 -8.31 -0.81 -8.89
CA LEU A 293 -9.57 -1.24 -8.28
C LEU A 293 -9.50 -1.33 -6.76
N GLU A 294 -8.35 -1.75 -6.23
CA GLU A 294 -8.19 -2.14 -4.83
C GLU A 294 -7.20 -1.26 -4.06
N GLY A 295 -6.73 -0.15 -4.68
CA GLY A 295 -5.62 0.65 -4.15
C GLY A 295 -4.26 -0.05 -4.35
N ALA A 296 -3.18 0.57 -3.90
CA ALA A 296 -1.83 0.03 -4.09
C ALA A 296 -1.72 -1.41 -3.57
N VAL A 297 -2.36 -1.72 -2.47
CA VAL A 297 -2.34 -3.04 -1.82
C VAL A 297 -2.78 -4.18 -2.73
N GLY A 298 -3.75 -3.96 -3.63
CA GLY A 298 -4.23 -4.98 -4.57
C GLY A 298 -3.16 -5.51 -5.51
N GLY A 299 -2.12 -4.73 -5.77
CA GLY A 299 -1.02 -5.09 -6.65
C GLY A 299 0.08 -5.95 -6.03
N TYR A 300 0.07 -6.21 -4.70
CA TYR A 300 1.22 -6.78 -3.96
C TYR A 300 0.93 -8.09 -3.24
N TRP A 301 0.09 -8.95 -3.81
CA TRP A 301 -0.27 -10.25 -3.23
C TRP A 301 0.62 -11.41 -3.70
N GLY A 302 1.43 -11.21 -4.74
CA GLY A 302 2.34 -12.22 -5.28
C GLY A 302 3.33 -12.73 -4.22
N ILE A 303 3.54 -14.05 -4.18
CA ILE A 303 4.55 -14.68 -3.32
C ILE A 303 5.85 -14.98 -4.06
N PHE A 304 5.86 -14.84 -5.39
CA PHE A 304 7.04 -15.01 -6.23
C PHE A 304 7.43 -13.71 -6.92
N ASP A 305 8.73 -13.53 -7.14
CA ASP A 305 9.30 -12.44 -7.92
C ASP A 305 9.88 -13.00 -9.22
N ARG A 306 9.32 -12.59 -10.36
CA ARG A 306 9.83 -12.98 -11.69
C ARG A 306 11.24 -12.46 -11.93
N GLY A 307 11.55 -11.24 -11.46
CA GLY A 307 12.85 -10.61 -11.65
C GLY A 307 13.96 -11.30 -10.86
N ALA A 308 13.69 -11.64 -9.61
CA ALA A 308 14.59 -12.39 -8.75
C ALA A 308 14.62 -13.90 -9.07
N GLY A 309 13.63 -14.40 -9.82
CA GLY A 309 13.57 -15.82 -10.23
C GLY A 309 13.28 -16.79 -9.07
N GLY A 310 12.62 -16.33 -8.01
CA GLY A 310 12.34 -17.11 -6.82
C GLY A 310 11.18 -16.59 -5.98
N PRO A 311 10.91 -17.22 -4.83
CA PRO A 311 9.95 -16.70 -3.87
C PRO A 311 10.47 -15.40 -3.24
N LYS A 312 9.56 -14.47 -2.89
CA LYS A 312 9.89 -13.20 -2.22
C LYS A 312 10.45 -13.39 -0.81
N PHE A 313 10.18 -14.54 -0.21
CA PHE A 313 10.67 -14.92 1.11
C PHE A 313 10.93 -16.43 1.15
N PRO A 314 11.85 -16.91 2.01
CA PRO A 314 12.12 -18.33 2.16
C PRO A 314 10.90 -19.08 2.69
N LEU A 315 10.29 -19.96 1.88
CA LEU A 315 9.11 -20.73 2.29
C LEU A 315 9.38 -21.70 3.44
N ALA A 316 10.62 -22.18 3.57
CA ALA A 316 11.01 -23.09 4.65
C ALA A 316 11.34 -22.39 5.98
N GLY A 317 11.24 -21.08 6.04
CA GLY A 317 11.72 -20.26 7.16
C GLY A 317 13.05 -19.59 6.85
N GLY A 318 13.46 -18.63 7.68
CA GLY A 318 14.64 -17.80 7.47
C GLY A 318 14.40 -16.36 7.89
N THR A 319 14.87 -15.41 7.12
CA THR A 319 14.67 -13.98 7.40
C THR A 319 14.23 -13.21 6.17
N VAL A 320 13.51 -12.11 6.40
CA VAL A 320 13.14 -11.14 5.36
C VAL A 320 13.18 -9.72 5.95
N SER A 321 13.58 -8.72 5.15
CA SER A 321 13.51 -7.32 5.57
C SER A 321 12.24 -6.67 5.06
N ASP A 322 11.57 -5.87 5.92
CA ASP A 322 10.43 -5.05 5.52
C ASP A 322 10.87 -3.82 4.70
N HIS A 323 12.14 -3.41 4.80
CA HIS A 323 12.73 -2.28 4.07
C HIS A 323 14.09 -2.66 3.45
N PRO A 324 14.12 -3.49 2.39
CA PRO A 324 15.37 -4.02 1.82
C PRO A 324 16.28 -2.94 1.21
N TYR A 325 15.73 -1.79 0.85
CA TYR A 325 16.47 -0.66 0.28
C TYR A 325 16.83 0.43 1.32
N TRP A 326 16.84 0.10 2.60
CA TRP A 326 17.08 1.02 3.72
C TRP A 326 18.28 1.94 3.54
N ALA A 327 19.37 1.48 2.92
CA ALA A 327 20.56 2.28 2.71
C ALA A 327 20.32 3.43 1.71
N ALA A 328 19.54 3.20 0.65
CA ALA A 328 19.18 4.22 -0.31
C ALA A 328 18.22 5.25 0.32
N GLN A 329 17.28 4.78 1.14
CA GLN A 329 16.35 5.62 1.89
C GLN A 329 17.08 6.50 2.92
N ALA A 330 18.05 5.93 3.65
CA ALA A 330 18.92 6.68 4.55
C ALA A 330 19.72 7.76 3.81
N LEU A 331 20.33 7.41 2.66
CA LEU A 331 21.11 8.34 1.85
C LEU A 331 20.24 9.51 1.37
N ALA A 332 19.04 9.24 0.88
CA ALA A 332 18.10 10.28 0.46
C ALA A 332 17.76 11.24 1.60
N GLY A 333 17.49 10.71 2.79
CA GLY A 333 17.28 11.52 3.99
C GLY A 333 18.49 12.37 4.37
N VAL A 334 19.69 11.79 4.36
CA VAL A 334 20.94 12.53 4.64
C VAL A 334 21.17 13.65 3.66
N ILE A 335 20.85 13.46 2.37
CA ILE A 335 20.94 14.52 1.35
C ILE A 335 19.99 15.68 1.68
N VAL A 336 18.74 15.41 2.03
CA VAL A 336 17.78 16.46 2.42
C VAL A 336 18.26 17.22 3.64
N ALA A 337 18.77 16.51 4.67
CA ALA A 337 19.35 17.14 5.86
C ALA A 337 20.56 18.01 5.49
N ALA A 338 21.48 17.51 4.66
CA ALA A 338 22.65 18.27 4.21
C ALA A 338 22.25 19.58 3.51
N LEU A 339 21.28 19.52 2.58
CA LEU A 339 20.77 20.69 1.88
C LEU A 339 20.14 21.71 2.84
N ALA A 340 19.40 21.26 3.85
CA ALA A 340 18.84 22.14 4.87
C ALA A 340 19.92 22.81 5.72
N PHE A 341 20.95 22.08 6.20
CA PHE A 341 22.07 22.63 6.95
C PHE A 341 22.88 23.63 6.10
N VAL A 342 23.18 23.29 4.85
CA VAL A 342 23.88 24.20 3.91
C VAL A 342 23.05 25.45 3.66
N CYS A 343 21.75 25.32 3.42
CA CYS A 343 20.86 26.45 3.20
C CYS A 343 20.79 27.39 4.42
N ALA A 344 20.64 26.82 5.62
CA ALA A 344 20.69 27.61 6.87
C ALA A 344 22.02 28.32 7.06
N PHE A 345 23.15 27.65 6.73
CA PHE A 345 24.47 28.24 6.81
C PHE A 345 24.66 29.42 5.83
N LEU A 346 24.29 29.21 4.56
CA LEU A 346 24.45 30.23 3.51
C LEU A 346 23.55 31.46 3.76
N THR A 347 22.32 31.25 4.19
CA THR A 347 21.35 32.33 4.45
C THR A 347 21.63 33.06 5.77
N GLY A 348 22.14 32.35 6.77
CA GLY A 348 22.48 32.90 8.07
C GLY A 348 23.80 33.68 8.13
N ARG A 349 24.67 33.57 7.10
CA ARG A 349 26.02 34.21 7.08
C ARG A 349 26.03 35.71 7.36
N LYS A 350 24.97 36.42 6.99
CA LYS A 350 24.85 37.87 7.16
C LYS A 350 24.33 38.27 8.55
N ASN A 351 23.87 37.33 9.34
CA ASN A 351 23.28 37.54 10.67
C ASN A 351 24.22 37.00 11.75
N LYS A 352 24.18 37.57 12.97
CA LYS A 352 24.82 36.93 14.12
C LYS A 352 24.09 35.63 14.42
N LEU A 353 24.69 34.48 14.02
CA LEU A 353 24.10 33.16 14.20
C LEU A 353 23.94 32.87 15.71
N SER A 354 22.70 32.62 16.13
CA SER A 354 22.42 32.19 17.53
C SER A 354 23.02 30.79 17.74
N PRO A 355 23.62 30.51 18.93
CA PRO A 355 24.08 29.18 19.28
C PRO A 355 22.98 28.11 19.16
N MET A 356 21.72 28.51 19.35
CA MET A 356 20.55 27.60 19.25
C MET A 356 20.09 27.35 17.82
N LEU A 357 20.73 27.92 16.78
CA LEU A 357 20.35 27.68 15.41
C LEU A 357 20.56 26.21 15.01
N TRP A 358 21.74 25.65 15.28
CA TRP A 358 22.11 24.31 14.80
C TRP A 358 21.30 23.18 15.46
N PRO A 359 21.09 23.14 16.79
CA PRO A 359 20.18 22.18 17.39
C PRO A 359 18.75 22.34 16.84
N ARG A 360 18.28 23.57 16.55
CA ARG A 360 16.98 23.80 15.92
C ARG A 360 16.90 23.22 14.51
N ILE A 361 17.95 23.41 13.68
CA ILE A 361 18.03 22.82 12.34
C ILE A 361 18.08 21.29 12.44
N ALA A 362 18.80 20.72 13.41
CA ALA A 362 18.81 19.28 13.63
C ALA A 362 17.40 18.72 13.96
N VAL A 363 16.67 19.38 14.88
CA VAL A 363 15.28 18.99 15.22
C VAL A 363 14.34 19.14 14.00
N LEU A 364 14.50 20.23 13.25
CA LEU A 364 13.70 20.51 12.06
C LEU A 364 13.93 19.47 10.96
N THR A 365 15.10 18.85 10.87
CA THR A 365 15.49 17.97 9.76
C THR A 365 15.49 16.48 10.09
N LEU A 366 15.72 16.08 11.33
CA LEU A 366 15.94 14.68 11.70
C LEU A 366 14.75 13.78 11.29
N LEU A 367 13.57 14.02 11.88
CA LEU A 367 12.40 13.18 11.56
C LEU A 367 11.91 13.39 10.12
N PRO A 368 11.82 14.62 9.56
CA PRO A 368 11.53 14.83 8.16
C PRO A 368 12.46 14.10 7.19
N ALA A 369 13.75 14.03 7.46
CA ALA A 369 14.73 13.34 6.63
C ALA A 369 14.54 11.80 6.67
N ILE A 370 14.26 11.23 7.86
CA ILE A 370 13.91 9.81 7.98
C ILE A 370 12.64 9.52 7.16
N LEU A 371 11.60 10.32 7.34
CA LEU A 371 10.32 10.16 6.66
C LEU A 371 10.39 10.46 5.16
N PHE A 372 11.36 11.25 4.71
CA PHE A 372 11.60 11.43 3.27
C PHE A 372 12.04 10.14 2.59
N GLY A 373 12.90 9.33 3.21
CA GLY A 373 13.22 8.00 2.72
C GLY A 373 11.97 7.10 2.60
N TRP A 374 11.08 7.16 3.59
CA TRP A 374 9.80 6.43 3.56
C TRP A 374 8.85 6.98 2.49
N THR A 375 8.84 8.30 2.29
CA THR A 375 8.06 8.95 1.22
C THR A 375 8.45 8.42 -0.17
N LEU A 376 9.74 8.21 -0.42
CA LEU A 376 10.22 7.65 -1.69
C LEU A 376 9.79 6.18 -1.86
N GLU A 377 9.83 5.39 -0.81
CA GLU A 377 9.33 4.01 -0.83
C GLU A 377 7.82 3.97 -1.13
N MET A 378 7.02 4.76 -0.41
CA MET A 378 5.58 4.88 -0.66
C MET A 378 5.29 5.36 -2.08
N ALA A 379 6.07 6.32 -2.62
CA ALA A 379 5.88 6.81 -3.97
C ALA A 379 6.00 5.69 -5.03
N VAL A 380 6.91 4.74 -4.83
CA VAL A 380 7.05 3.56 -5.71
C VAL A 380 5.87 2.59 -5.53
N ILE A 381 5.44 2.37 -4.29
CA ILE A 381 4.35 1.44 -3.97
C ILE A 381 3.02 1.97 -4.48
N ASP A 382 2.71 3.26 -4.24
CA ASP A 382 1.40 3.86 -4.48
C ASP A 382 1.19 4.31 -5.94
N SER A 383 2.28 4.41 -6.73
CA SER A 383 2.20 4.97 -8.09
C SER A 383 2.09 3.88 -9.16
N PHE A 384 0.99 3.91 -9.93
CA PHE A 384 0.72 2.96 -11.02
C PHE A 384 0.24 3.65 -12.32
N SER A 385 -0.15 4.92 -12.25
CA SER A 385 -0.59 5.73 -13.40
C SER A 385 0.20 7.04 -13.46
N VAL A 386 0.14 7.75 -14.59
CA VAL A 386 0.76 9.08 -14.73
C VAL A 386 0.25 10.02 -13.65
N GLY A 387 -1.05 10.00 -13.34
CA GLY A 387 -1.64 10.86 -12.31
C GLY A 387 -1.13 10.53 -10.90
N SER A 388 -1.03 9.26 -10.53
CA SER A 388 -0.49 8.85 -9.24
C SER A 388 1.01 9.15 -9.10
N TRP A 389 1.80 8.99 -10.17
CA TRP A 389 3.20 9.41 -10.19
C TRP A 389 3.36 10.92 -10.00
N LEU A 390 2.58 11.74 -10.72
CA LEU A 390 2.61 13.21 -10.56
C LEU A 390 2.25 13.60 -9.12
N ARG A 391 1.24 12.98 -8.54
CA ARG A 391 0.84 13.18 -7.14
C ARG A 391 1.99 12.82 -6.19
N SER A 392 2.57 11.64 -6.31
CA SER A 392 3.65 11.17 -5.44
C SER A 392 4.91 12.03 -5.56
N ILE A 393 5.29 12.43 -6.78
CA ILE A 393 6.41 13.35 -7.03
C ILE A 393 6.15 14.70 -6.38
N ALA A 394 4.93 15.23 -6.49
CA ALA A 394 4.57 16.50 -5.88
C ALA A 394 4.61 16.44 -4.35
N PHE A 395 4.12 15.36 -3.72
CA PHE A 395 4.27 15.12 -2.29
C PHE A 395 5.74 15.01 -1.87
N ALA A 396 6.54 14.25 -2.61
CA ALA A 396 7.97 14.10 -2.32
C ALA A 396 8.71 15.44 -2.47
N ALA A 397 8.37 16.25 -3.48
CA ALA A 397 8.94 17.57 -3.64
C ALA A 397 8.62 18.49 -2.45
N VAL A 398 7.37 18.52 -1.99
CA VAL A 398 6.98 19.33 -0.82
C VAL A 398 7.69 18.80 0.45
N ALA A 399 7.78 17.49 0.65
CA ALA A 399 8.47 16.87 1.77
C ALA A 399 9.99 17.18 1.79
N ALA A 400 10.63 17.26 0.61
CA ALA A 400 12.04 17.62 0.50
C ALA A 400 12.29 19.14 0.66
N VAL A 401 11.42 19.98 0.07
CA VAL A 401 11.59 21.43 0.05
C VAL A 401 11.26 22.07 1.40
N ALA A 402 10.25 21.56 2.13
CA ALA A 402 9.83 22.13 3.40
C ALA A 402 10.97 22.27 4.43
N PRO A 403 11.77 21.22 4.75
CA PRO A 403 12.89 21.39 5.68
C PRO A 403 13.95 22.37 5.20
N ILE A 404 14.21 22.46 3.88
CA ILE A 404 15.22 23.34 3.31
C ILE A 404 14.79 24.82 3.44
N VAL A 405 13.55 25.15 3.04
CA VAL A 405 13.07 26.55 3.11
C VAL A 405 12.84 27.00 4.56
N CYS A 406 12.38 26.09 5.42
CA CYS A 406 12.24 26.36 6.85
C CYS A 406 13.60 26.56 7.55
N ALA A 407 14.64 25.82 7.14
CA ALA A 407 16.00 26.04 7.60
C ALA A 407 16.54 27.41 7.18
N ALA A 408 16.27 27.84 5.94
CA ALA A 408 16.60 29.20 5.47
C ALA A 408 15.85 30.28 6.26
N ALA A 409 14.57 30.06 6.57
CA ALA A 409 13.79 30.97 7.40
C ALA A 409 14.36 31.10 8.81
N CYS A 410 14.77 29.99 9.43
CA CYS A 410 15.46 30.01 10.73
C CYS A 410 16.80 30.75 10.68
N GLY A 411 17.60 30.58 9.62
CA GLY A 411 18.87 31.27 9.42
C GLY A 411 18.73 32.78 9.22
N THR A 412 17.65 33.22 8.58
CA THR A 412 17.38 34.63 8.30
C THR A 412 16.50 35.31 9.36
N GLY A 413 15.86 34.56 10.27
CA GLY A 413 14.88 35.08 11.23
C GLY A 413 13.56 35.52 10.57
N ARG A 414 13.24 35.02 9.36
CA ARG A 414 12.03 35.42 8.63
C ARG A 414 10.79 34.71 9.14
N PRO A 415 9.69 35.44 9.46
CA PRO A 415 8.44 34.86 9.90
C PRO A 415 7.72 34.15 8.74
N LEU A 416 6.78 33.25 9.10
CA LEU A 416 5.94 32.53 8.15
C LEU A 416 4.88 33.47 7.52
N PRO A 417 4.86 33.68 6.19
CA PRO A 417 3.86 34.52 5.56
C PRO A 417 2.46 33.86 5.59
N GLY A 418 1.40 34.68 5.68
CA GLY A 418 0.03 34.18 5.51
C GLY A 418 -0.36 34.06 4.03
N PHE A 419 -1.38 33.23 3.72
CA PHE A 419 -1.84 33.00 2.34
C PHE A 419 -2.30 34.30 1.68
N ALA A 420 -3.15 35.09 2.36
CA ALA A 420 -3.59 36.39 1.85
C ALA A 420 -2.43 37.33 1.61
N ALA A 421 -1.43 37.32 2.50
CA ALA A 421 -0.25 38.15 2.34
C ALA A 421 0.56 37.79 1.10
N LEU A 422 0.62 36.54 0.68
CA LEU A 422 1.27 36.10 -0.57
C LEU A 422 0.46 36.44 -1.82
N LEU A 423 -0.85 36.26 -1.78
CA LEU A 423 -1.72 36.34 -2.97
C LEU A 423 -2.15 37.77 -3.31
N HIS A 424 -2.20 38.69 -2.32
CA HIS A 424 -2.56 40.09 -2.56
C HIS A 424 -1.35 40.92 -2.97
N ARG A 425 -1.45 41.64 -4.09
CA ARG A 425 -0.42 42.52 -4.67
C ARG A 425 -0.28 43.85 -3.91
N ALA A 426 -0.26 43.89 -2.60
CA ALA A 426 -0.07 45.11 -1.84
C ALA A 426 1.41 45.45 -1.70
N GLY A 427 1.90 46.37 -2.51
CA GLY A 427 2.97 47.36 -2.28
C GLY A 427 4.40 46.93 -1.92
N GLU A 428 4.63 45.82 -1.25
CA GLU A 428 5.96 45.43 -0.80
C GLU A 428 6.64 44.43 -1.76
N ARG A 429 7.90 44.70 -2.11
CA ARG A 429 8.76 43.74 -2.83
C ARG A 429 9.11 42.57 -1.92
N ARG A 430 8.40 41.47 -2.07
CA ARG A 430 8.70 40.21 -1.34
C ARG A 430 9.94 39.56 -1.91
N GLY A 431 10.75 39.00 -1.01
CA GLY A 431 11.91 38.22 -1.38
C GLY A 431 11.52 36.82 -1.89
N ALA A 432 12.41 36.20 -2.69
CA ALA A 432 12.21 34.83 -3.18
C ALA A 432 11.93 33.82 -2.03
N LEU A 433 12.54 34.00 -0.87
CA LEU A 433 12.32 33.13 0.29
C LEU A 433 10.87 33.19 0.83
N ASP A 434 10.23 34.37 0.79
CA ASP A 434 8.84 34.51 1.25
C ASP A 434 7.88 33.75 0.32
N TRP A 435 8.14 33.79 -0.99
CA TRP A 435 7.39 33.04 -1.99
C TRP A 435 7.61 31.53 -1.85
N LEU A 436 8.85 31.09 -1.66
CA LEU A 436 9.17 29.66 -1.47
C LEU A 436 8.53 29.13 -0.17
N LEU A 437 8.69 29.85 0.93
CA LEU A 437 8.18 29.43 2.25
C LEU A 437 6.64 29.34 2.26
N GLY A 438 5.98 30.41 1.80
CA GLY A 438 4.53 30.44 1.78
C GLY A 438 3.91 29.57 0.68
N GLY A 439 4.54 29.52 -0.50
CA GLY A 439 4.12 28.62 -1.59
C GLY A 439 4.21 27.14 -1.19
N THR A 440 5.28 26.75 -0.49
CA THR A 440 5.41 25.38 0.06
C THR A 440 4.34 25.10 1.11
N LEU A 441 4.00 26.06 1.98
CA LEU A 441 2.92 25.89 2.96
C LEU A 441 1.54 25.76 2.27
N ILE A 442 1.28 26.56 1.25
CA ILE A 442 0.02 26.44 0.46
C ILE A 442 -0.04 25.07 -0.20
N ALA A 443 1.02 24.62 -0.85
CA ALA A 443 1.08 23.30 -1.49
C ALA A 443 0.88 22.17 -0.47
N LEU A 444 1.55 22.22 0.69
CA LEU A 444 1.34 21.29 1.80
C LEU A 444 -0.13 21.26 2.24
N THR A 445 -0.75 22.42 2.42
CA THR A 445 -2.15 22.51 2.86
C THR A 445 -3.09 21.90 1.83
N LEU A 446 -2.89 22.17 0.54
CA LEU A 446 -3.70 21.60 -0.54
C LEU A 446 -3.54 20.07 -0.63
N PHE A 447 -2.32 19.55 -0.50
CA PHE A 447 -2.08 18.12 -0.48
C PHE A 447 -2.65 17.45 0.78
N ALA A 448 -2.55 18.09 1.94
CA ALA A 448 -3.15 17.57 3.15
C ALA A 448 -4.69 17.48 3.04
N LEU A 449 -5.33 18.50 2.44
CA LEU A 449 -6.77 18.50 2.17
C LEU A 449 -7.16 17.42 1.15
N GLU A 450 -6.42 17.30 0.04
CA GLU A 450 -6.67 16.25 -0.97
C GLU A 450 -6.59 14.86 -0.33
N ALA A 451 -5.54 14.59 0.44
CA ALA A 451 -5.35 13.30 1.09
C ALA A 451 -6.42 13.03 2.17
N ALA A 452 -6.71 14.01 3.02
CA ALA A 452 -7.70 13.85 4.09
C ALA A 452 -9.11 13.63 3.54
N LEU A 453 -9.54 14.43 2.55
CA LEU A 453 -10.84 14.27 1.90
C LEU A 453 -10.90 12.96 1.09
N GLY A 454 -9.81 12.58 0.43
CA GLY A 454 -9.71 11.29 -0.24
C GLY A 454 -9.98 10.12 0.71
N LEU A 455 -9.39 10.12 1.91
CA LEU A 455 -9.60 9.11 2.94
C LEU A 455 -11.01 9.16 3.56
N VAL A 456 -11.67 10.32 3.58
CA VAL A 456 -13.07 10.46 4.04
C VAL A 456 -14.06 9.86 3.03
N PHE A 457 -13.85 10.09 1.73
CA PHE A 457 -14.79 9.69 0.68
C PHE A 457 -14.50 8.31 0.07
N ASP A 458 -13.27 7.81 0.17
CA ASP A 458 -12.85 6.48 -0.27
C ASP A 458 -11.97 5.81 0.80
N PRO A 459 -12.56 5.47 1.97
CA PRO A 459 -11.80 4.97 3.12
C PRO A 459 -11.20 3.57 2.90
N ARG A 460 -11.72 2.79 1.91
CA ARG A 460 -11.33 1.39 1.73
C ARG A 460 -10.04 1.23 0.91
N TYR A 461 -9.85 2.05 -0.12
CA TYR A 461 -8.81 1.82 -1.13
C TYR A 461 -7.75 2.91 -1.22
N ARG A 462 -7.98 4.10 -0.64
CA ARG A 462 -7.00 5.19 -0.64
C ARG A 462 -5.83 4.94 0.28
N ASP A 463 -4.61 5.08 -0.26
CA ASP A 463 -3.39 4.98 0.53
C ASP A 463 -3.25 6.14 1.51
N ILE A 464 -2.58 5.90 2.65
CA ILE A 464 -2.47 6.85 3.76
C ILE A 464 -1.08 7.51 3.71
N PRO A 465 -0.94 8.74 3.18
CA PRO A 465 0.35 9.39 2.98
C PRO A 465 0.88 10.03 4.29
N PHE A 466 1.04 9.23 5.35
CA PHE A 466 1.49 9.71 6.65
C PHE A 466 2.92 10.27 6.63
N ALA A 467 3.82 9.62 5.89
CA ALA A 467 5.23 10.00 5.83
C ALA A 467 5.46 11.36 5.14
N PRO A 468 5.00 11.62 3.90
CA PRO A 468 5.19 12.90 3.25
C PRO A 468 4.47 14.05 3.97
N LEU A 469 3.27 13.81 4.51
CA LEU A 469 2.54 14.84 5.28
C LEU A 469 3.34 15.25 6.52
N THR A 470 3.86 14.30 7.28
CA THR A 470 4.62 14.57 8.51
C THR A 470 5.96 15.22 8.18
N ALA A 471 6.68 14.71 7.17
CA ALA A 471 7.96 15.27 6.73
C ALA A 471 7.86 16.74 6.36
N ALA A 472 6.77 17.14 5.70
CA ALA A 472 6.53 18.53 5.32
C ALA A 472 5.98 19.39 6.46
N THR A 473 5.19 18.83 7.40
CA THR A 473 4.53 19.60 8.47
C THR A 473 5.49 19.99 9.58
N ILE A 474 6.35 19.09 10.06
CA ILE A 474 7.25 19.31 11.18
C ILE A 474 8.15 20.56 11.00
N PRO A 475 8.78 20.81 9.84
CA PRO A 475 9.60 21.99 9.65
C PRO A 475 8.86 23.30 9.91
N PHE A 476 7.61 23.41 9.46
CA PHE A 476 6.78 24.59 9.70
C PHE A 476 6.40 24.76 11.17
N LEU A 477 6.12 23.66 11.88
CA LEU A 477 5.86 23.71 13.32
C LEU A 477 7.06 24.25 14.08
N VAL A 478 8.28 23.82 13.72
CA VAL A 478 9.52 24.32 14.34
C VAL A 478 9.73 25.81 14.07
N VAL A 479 9.48 26.27 12.85
CA VAL A 479 9.54 27.70 12.50
C VAL A 479 8.56 28.51 13.35
N VAL A 480 7.29 28.09 13.41
CA VAL A 480 6.25 28.80 14.19
C VAL A 480 6.56 28.80 15.70
N ALA A 481 7.04 27.68 16.24
CA ALA A 481 7.41 27.58 17.66
C ALA A 481 8.63 28.42 18.02
N SER A 482 9.53 28.67 17.06
CA SER A 482 10.80 29.37 17.30
C SER A 482 10.75 30.87 17.06
N MET A 483 9.69 31.42 16.48
CA MET A 483 9.53 32.83 16.18
C MET A 483 8.51 33.48 17.07
N GLN A 484 8.76 34.74 17.49
CA GLN A 484 7.78 35.50 18.25
C GLN A 484 6.53 35.75 17.42
N ARG A 485 5.37 35.44 17.98
CA ARG A 485 4.06 35.63 17.36
C ARG A 485 3.71 37.12 17.41
N THR A 486 4.02 37.86 16.36
CA THR A 486 3.58 39.25 16.20
C THR A 486 2.37 39.27 15.29
N GLY A 487 1.19 39.61 15.81
CA GLY A 487 0.02 39.84 14.94
C GLY A 487 -1.33 39.62 15.60
N SER A 488 -2.34 40.42 15.17
CA SER A 488 -3.70 40.39 15.67
C SER A 488 -4.76 39.91 14.67
N VAL A 489 -4.38 39.72 13.37
CA VAL A 489 -5.34 39.46 12.30
C VAL A 489 -5.54 37.94 12.12
N ARG A 490 -6.80 37.52 12.11
CA ARG A 490 -7.22 36.15 11.77
C ARG A 490 -6.99 35.87 10.28
N ARG A 491 -6.45 34.69 9.99
CA ARG A 491 -6.23 34.18 8.63
C ARG A 491 -7.42 33.27 8.25
N VAL A 492 -8.41 33.81 7.55
CA VAL A 492 -9.67 33.10 7.26
C VAL A 492 -9.46 31.83 6.44
N ALA A 493 -8.67 31.90 5.35
CA ALA A 493 -8.43 30.76 4.48
C ALA A 493 -7.70 29.61 5.22
N GLU A 494 -6.66 29.96 6.00
CA GLU A 494 -5.93 29.00 6.81
C GLU A 494 -6.83 28.39 7.90
N THR A 495 -7.70 29.21 8.53
CA THR A 495 -8.62 28.74 9.56
C THR A 495 -9.64 27.74 8.98
N LEU A 496 -10.20 28.03 7.80
CA LEU A 496 -11.13 27.11 7.13
C LEU A 496 -10.46 25.81 6.73
N ALA A 497 -9.26 25.89 6.11
CA ALA A 497 -8.49 24.70 5.76
C ALA A 497 -8.15 23.86 7.00
N GLY A 498 -7.72 24.49 8.08
CA GLY A 498 -7.46 23.82 9.35
C GLY A 498 -8.71 23.16 9.95
N ALA A 499 -9.86 23.80 9.87
CA ALA A 499 -11.12 23.23 10.37
C ALA A 499 -11.53 21.97 9.57
N VAL A 500 -11.39 22.01 8.23
CA VAL A 500 -11.66 20.84 7.37
C VAL A 500 -10.69 19.70 7.68
N LEU A 501 -9.39 19.98 7.82
CA LEU A 501 -8.39 18.97 8.18
C LEU A 501 -8.68 18.33 9.54
N ALA A 502 -9.05 19.14 10.55
CA ALA A 502 -9.38 18.63 11.88
C ALA A 502 -10.62 17.73 11.86
N ALA A 503 -11.67 18.15 11.18
CA ALA A 503 -12.90 17.34 11.02
C ALA A 503 -12.62 16.02 10.29
N SER A 504 -11.85 16.07 9.20
CA SER A 504 -11.45 14.88 8.44
C SER A 504 -10.60 13.92 9.28
N ALA A 505 -9.61 14.43 10.04
CA ALA A 505 -8.78 13.61 10.90
C ALA A 505 -9.58 12.88 11.99
N ILE A 506 -10.58 13.54 12.59
CA ILE A 506 -11.49 12.93 13.57
C ILE A 506 -12.28 11.79 12.90
N TYR A 507 -12.86 12.03 11.73
CA TYR A 507 -13.61 11.01 10.99
C TYR A 507 -12.73 9.79 10.64
N ILE A 508 -11.52 10.04 10.12
CA ILE A 508 -10.57 8.99 9.74
C ILE A 508 -10.20 8.12 10.96
N LEU A 509 -9.94 8.73 12.14
CA LEU A 509 -9.65 7.99 13.36
C LEU A 509 -10.81 7.09 13.82
N PHE A 510 -12.04 7.54 13.67
CA PHE A 510 -13.21 6.71 13.98
C PHE A 510 -13.36 5.55 13.00
N ASN A 511 -13.08 5.76 11.71
CA ASN A 511 -13.22 4.74 10.68
C ASN A 511 -12.09 3.69 10.73
N GLU A 512 -10.84 4.11 10.92
CA GLU A 512 -9.65 3.25 10.87
C GLU A 512 -9.26 2.65 12.23
N THR A 513 -9.85 3.15 13.31
CA THR A 513 -9.51 2.83 14.70
C THR A 513 -8.06 3.17 15.10
N PHE A 514 -7.74 3.05 16.39
CA PHE A 514 -6.37 3.26 16.88
C PHE A 514 -5.42 2.08 16.57
N ALA A 515 -5.95 0.97 16.07
CA ALA A 515 -5.13 -0.18 15.64
C ALA A 515 -4.35 0.11 14.36
N ASN A 516 -4.84 1.03 13.51
CA ASN A 516 -4.16 1.50 12.31
C ASN A 516 -3.18 2.64 12.66
N TRP A 517 -1.92 2.29 12.96
CA TRP A 517 -0.91 3.30 13.31
C TRP A 517 -0.59 4.27 12.16
N GLN A 518 -0.74 3.87 10.88
CA GLN A 518 -0.57 4.77 9.73
C GLN A 518 -1.63 5.87 9.74
N ALA A 519 -2.89 5.52 10.01
CA ALA A 519 -3.99 6.46 10.14
C ALA A 519 -3.82 7.37 11.37
N VAL A 520 -3.44 6.80 12.52
CA VAL A 520 -3.14 7.58 13.73
C VAL A 520 -2.05 8.60 13.47
N TRP A 521 -0.97 8.20 12.81
CA TRP A 521 0.14 9.09 12.49
C TRP A 521 -0.27 10.19 11.51
N PHE A 522 -0.96 9.82 10.42
CA PHE A 522 -1.51 10.79 9.46
C PHE A 522 -2.40 11.82 10.15
N CYS A 523 -3.33 11.36 10.98
CA CYS A 523 -4.25 12.24 11.71
C CYS A 523 -3.54 13.14 12.71
N ALA A 524 -2.52 12.64 13.41
CA ALA A 524 -1.69 13.47 14.30
C ALA A 524 -0.98 14.60 13.53
N ALA A 525 -0.40 14.28 12.36
CA ALA A 525 0.24 15.29 11.50
C ALA A 525 -0.79 16.29 10.94
N ALA A 526 -1.96 15.82 10.49
CA ALA A 526 -3.04 16.65 9.98
C ALA A 526 -3.60 17.59 11.07
N LEU A 527 -3.81 17.09 12.30
CA LEU A 527 -4.24 17.90 13.45
C LEU A 527 -3.18 18.92 13.85
N ALA A 528 -1.89 18.57 13.82
CA ALA A 528 -0.80 19.50 14.10
C ALA A 528 -0.73 20.62 13.04
N LEU A 529 -0.89 20.28 11.76
CA LEU A 529 -1.00 21.26 10.67
C LEU A 529 -2.26 22.13 10.83
N ALA A 530 -3.41 21.53 11.13
CA ALA A 530 -4.67 22.24 11.38
C ALA A 530 -4.53 23.25 12.53
N ALA A 531 -3.96 22.81 13.65
CA ALA A 531 -3.71 23.68 14.81
C ALA A 531 -2.77 24.85 14.45
N MET A 532 -1.72 24.58 13.69
CA MET A 532 -0.83 25.62 13.20
C MET A 532 -1.59 26.64 12.33
N LEU A 533 -2.38 26.19 11.37
CA LEU A 533 -3.15 27.06 10.46
C LEU A 533 -4.20 27.89 11.20
N ILE A 534 -4.89 27.33 12.20
CA ILE A 534 -5.95 28.01 12.96
C ILE A 534 -5.36 29.03 13.95
N PHE A 535 -4.29 28.68 14.66
CA PHE A 535 -3.79 29.48 15.78
C PHE A 535 -2.65 30.44 15.40
N THR A 536 -2.06 30.32 14.20
CA THR A 536 -1.04 31.27 13.75
C THR A 536 -1.70 32.58 13.30
N ARG A 537 -1.24 33.72 13.81
CA ARG A 537 -1.72 35.07 13.48
C ARG A 537 -0.69 35.80 12.62
N SER A 538 -1.14 36.74 11.77
CA SER A 538 -0.25 37.64 11.02
C SER A 538 -0.26 39.05 11.63
N SER A 539 0.84 39.79 11.42
CA SER A 539 0.83 41.22 11.65
C SER A 539 -0.24 41.89 10.80
N ALA A 540 -0.94 42.89 11.33
CA ALA A 540 -1.77 43.74 10.50
C ALA A 540 -0.87 44.41 9.43
N PRO A 541 -1.31 44.58 8.17
CA PRO A 541 -0.62 45.50 7.26
C PRO A 541 -0.57 46.87 7.96
N ASP A 542 0.60 47.52 7.98
CA ASP A 542 0.68 48.90 8.42
C ASP A 542 -0.37 49.71 7.65
N ALA A 543 -1.27 50.38 8.38
CA ALA A 543 -2.21 51.29 7.78
C ALA A 543 -1.39 52.32 6.95
N PRO A 544 -1.79 52.63 5.70
CA PRO A 544 -1.09 53.67 4.93
C PRO A 544 -1.08 54.92 5.80
N GLY A 545 0.11 55.38 6.10
CA GLY A 545 0.30 56.54 7.00
C GLY A 545 -0.56 57.70 6.51
N SER A 546 -1.42 58.18 7.42
CA SER A 546 -2.07 59.46 7.30
C SER A 546 -0.96 60.52 7.35
N GLY A 547 -0.39 60.85 6.23
CA GLY A 547 0.48 61.99 5.97
C GLY A 547 -0.18 62.95 5.03
#